data_f2bbead312b750b3d3710d35afc1b8b5
#
_entry.id   f2bbead312b750b3d3710d35afc1b8b5
#
_cell.length_a   1.000
_cell.length_b   1.000
_cell.length_c   1.000
_cell.angle_alpha   90.00
_cell.angle_beta   90.00
_cell.angle_gamma   90.00
#
_symmetry.space_group_name_H-M   'P 1'
#
loop_
_entity.id
_entity.type
_entity.pdbx_description
1 polymer ?
#
loop_
_entity_poly.entity_id
_entity_poly.type
_entity_poly.pdbx_seq_one_letter_code
_entity_poly.pdbx_strand_id
1 'polypeptide(L)'
;PGTWFLSPFRRFMDWMRPDRRQQRSVIRFYENFRKLCCRHGLPLPDHRTAQENADAAAAFFDGHLVSVEDKVLPRRIAAVFNRVRFGAEILTPELVTSVRGDVSRFSELLAARQAAKMTSASEEPEVQPATV
;
A
#
# COMPACT_ATOMS: atom_id res chain seq x y z
N PRO A 1 -16.02 -40.35 20.68
CA PRO A 1 -15.58 -39.98 19.35
C PRO A 1 -14.74 -38.72 19.39
N GLY A 2 -13.58 -38.75 18.74
CA GLY A 2 -12.53 -37.73 18.85
C GLY A 2 -12.90 -36.33 18.34
N THR A 3 -14.06 -36.18 17.75
CA THR A 3 -14.59 -34.88 17.32
C THR A 3 -15.05 -33.98 18.45
N TRP A 4 -15.30 -34.52 19.64
CA TRP A 4 -15.70 -33.76 20.82
C TRP A 4 -14.54 -32.99 21.46
N PHE A 5 -13.34 -33.52 21.40
CA PHE A 5 -12.15 -32.89 21.96
C PHE A 5 -11.64 -31.72 21.13
N LEU A 6 -11.91 -31.72 19.82
CA LEU A 6 -11.44 -30.68 18.91
C LEU A 6 -12.37 -29.45 18.86
N SER A 7 -13.63 -29.58 19.31
CA SER A 7 -14.63 -28.52 19.22
C SER A 7 -14.29 -27.28 20.07
N PRO A 8 -13.92 -27.36 21.37
CA PRO A 8 -13.53 -26.20 22.15
C PRO A 8 -12.20 -25.60 21.71
N PHE A 9 -11.28 -26.43 21.19
CA PHE A 9 -9.99 -25.99 20.67
C PHE A 9 -10.16 -25.22 19.35
N ARG A 10 -11.07 -25.67 18.48
CA ARG A 10 -11.43 -24.93 17.25
C ARG A 10 -12.04 -23.57 17.56
N ARG A 11 -12.95 -23.48 18.53
CA ARG A 11 -13.55 -22.22 18.96
C ARG A 11 -12.50 -21.27 19.54
N PHE A 12 -11.56 -21.80 20.31
CA PHE A 12 -10.46 -21.02 20.86
C PHE A 12 -9.53 -20.54 19.76
N MET A 13 -9.18 -21.38 18.80
CA MET A 13 -8.36 -21.03 17.65
C MET A 13 -9.07 -20.04 16.72
N ASP A 14 -10.39 -20.22 16.52
CA ASP A 14 -11.19 -19.29 15.72
C ASP A 14 -11.31 -17.93 16.41
N TRP A 15 -11.35 -17.92 17.75
CA TRP A 15 -11.35 -16.68 18.53
C TRP A 15 -10.00 -15.97 18.49
N MET A 16 -8.90 -16.73 18.44
CA MET A 16 -7.55 -16.22 18.34
C MET A 16 -7.14 -15.84 16.90
N ARG A 17 -7.85 -16.33 15.91
CA ARG A 17 -7.61 -15.94 14.51
C ARG A 17 -8.11 -14.53 14.28
N PRO A 18 -7.25 -13.65 13.70
CA PRO A 18 -7.74 -12.37 13.24
C PRO A 18 -8.91 -12.60 12.28
N ASP A 19 -9.92 -11.73 12.36
CA ASP A 19 -11.06 -11.81 11.47
C ASP A 19 -10.56 -11.91 10.02
N ARG A 20 -10.91 -12.99 9.33
CA ARG A 20 -10.51 -13.24 7.96
C ARG A 20 -10.90 -12.09 7.03
N ARG A 21 -12.01 -11.44 7.34
CA ARG A 21 -12.50 -10.29 6.58
C ARG A 21 -11.54 -9.09 6.69
N GLN A 22 -11.07 -8.80 7.90
CA GLN A 22 -10.09 -7.74 8.15
C GLN A 22 -8.74 -8.08 7.52
N GLN A 23 -8.31 -9.33 7.63
CA GLN A 23 -7.09 -9.82 7.02
C GLN A 23 -7.12 -9.68 5.50
N ARG A 24 -8.23 -10.06 4.84
CA ARG A 24 -8.43 -9.89 3.41
C ARG A 24 -8.43 -8.41 3.01
N SER A 25 -9.00 -7.54 3.84
CA SER A 25 -9.02 -6.11 3.60
C SER A 25 -7.61 -5.53 3.57
N VAL A 26 -6.76 -5.91 4.51
CA VAL A 26 -5.36 -5.43 4.56
C VAL A 26 -4.56 -5.96 3.37
N ILE A 27 -4.73 -7.23 3.02
CA ILE A 27 -4.10 -7.80 1.82
C ILE A 27 -4.56 -7.03 0.57
N ARG A 28 -5.83 -6.70 0.47
CA ARG A 28 -6.38 -5.91 -0.63
C ARG A 28 -5.76 -4.51 -0.68
N PHE A 29 -5.58 -3.85 0.45
CA PHE A 29 -4.95 -2.53 0.50
C PHE A 29 -3.50 -2.58 0.02
N TYR A 30 -2.75 -3.61 0.39
CA TYR A 30 -1.40 -3.81 -0.11
C TYR A 30 -1.38 -4.09 -1.61
N GLU A 31 -2.29 -4.92 -2.12
CA GLU A 31 -2.45 -5.16 -3.56
C GLU A 31 -2.79 -3.87 -4.31
N ASN A 32 -3.68 -3.06 -3.75
CA ASN A 32 -4.02 -1.76 -4.32
C ASN A 32 -2.81 -0.82 -4.34
N PHE A 33 -2.00 -0.84 -3.30
CA PHE A 33 -0.75 -0.09 -3.23
C PHE A 33 0.21 -0.52 -4.36
N ARG A 34 0.38 -1.82 -4.58
CA ARG A 34 1.23 -2.33 -5.66
C ARG A 34 0.72 -1.92 -7.03
N LYS A 35 -0.58 -2.06 -7.27
CA LYS A 35 -1.22 -1.66 -8.53
C LYS A 35 -1.07 -0.16 -8.77
N LEU A 36 -1.21 0.63 -7.74
CA LEU A 36 -1.06 2.08 -7.78
C LEU A 36 0.38 2.46 -8.19
N CYS A 37 1.37 1.86 -7.56
CA CYS A 37 2.78 2.08 -7.93
C CYS A 37 3.05 1.67 -9.38
N CYS A 38 2.54 0.52 -9.81
CA CYS A 38 2.69 0.03 -11.17
C CYS A 38 2.08 1.01 -12.19
N ARG A 39 0.88 1.51 -11.90
CA ARG A 39 0.18 2.48 -12.75
C ARG A 39 0.98 3.78 -12.91
N HIS A 40 1.73 4.15 -11.90
CA HIS A 40 2.57 5.36 -11.92
C HIS A 40 4.04 5.10 -12.31
N GLY A 41 4.32 3.96 -12.92
CA GLY A 41 5.61 3.68 -13.53
C GLY A 41 6.60 2.87 -12.69
N LEU A 42 6.17 2.37 -11.52
CA LEU A 42 7.00 1.52 -10.67
C LEU A 42 6.37 0.13 -10.49
N PRO A 43 6.72 -0.86 -11.30
CA PRO A 43 6.28 -2.22 -11.07
C PRO A 43 6.94 -2.79 -9.81
N LEU A 44 6.13 -3.41 -8.97
CA LEU A 44 6.58 -4.07 -7.74
C LEU A 44 6.41 -5.58 -7.91
N PRO A 45 7.49 -6.32 -8.18
CA PRO A 45 7.40 -7.75 -8.46
C PRO A 45 7.06 -8.59 -7.22
N ASP A 46 6.42 -9.73 -7.45
CA ASP A 46 5.97 -10.64 -6.39
C ASP A 46 7.11 -11.28 -5.61
N HIS A 47 8.30 -11.40 -6.23
CA HIS A 47 9.44 -12.05 -5.58
C HIS A 47 10.14 -11.17 -4.53
N ARG A 48 9.79 -9.88 -4.47
CA ARG A 48 10.32 -8.99 -3.44
C ARG A 48 9.44 -9.02 -2.20
N THR A 49 10.06 -8.79 -1.05
CA THR A 49 9.31 -8.63 0.20
C THR A 49 8.53 -7.32 0.18
N ALA A 50 7.51 -7.23 1.04
CA ALA A 50 6.74 -6.00 1.18
C ALA A 50 7.63 -4.82 1.60
N GLN A 51 8.62 -5.08 2.45
CA GLN A 51 9.58 -4.07 2.89
C GLN A 51 10.46 -3.57 1.74
N GLU A 52 10.96 -4.48 0.92
CA GLU A 52 11.75 -4.11 -0.26
C GLU A 52 10.92 -3.29 -1.26
N ASN A 53 9.67 -3.67 -1.48
CA ASN A 53 8.75 -2.93 -2.33
C ASN A 53 8.46 -1.53 -1.76
N ALA A 54 8.29 -1.43 -0.44
CA ALA A 54 8.07 -0.14 0.22
C ALA A 54 9.30 0.77 0.11
N ASP A 55 10.50 0.23 0.28
CA ASP A 55 11.74 0.98 0.14
C ASP A 55 11.92 1.46 -1.31
N ALA A 56 11.60 0.62 -2.30
CA ALA A 56 11.64 0.98 -3.70
C ALA A 56 10.65 2.11 -4.02
N ALA A 57 9.43 2.03 -3.49
CA ALA A 57 8.41 3.06 -3.67
C ALA A 57 8.82 4.39 -3.01
N ALA A 58 9.35 4.33 -1.80
CA ALA A 58 9.82 5.51 -1.09
C ALA A 58 10.94 6.23 -1.87
N ALA A 59 11.87 5.48 -2.44
CA ALA A 59 12.96 6.03 -3.23
C ALA A 59 12.46 6.60 -4.56
N PHE A 60 11.60 5.87 -5.26
CA PHE A 60 11.12 6.26 -6.58
C PHE A 60 10.25 7.53 -6.54
N PHE A 61 9.40 7.65 -5.52
CA PHE A 61 8.50 8.77 -5.38
C PHE A 61 9.00 9.86 -4.41
N ASP A 62 10.25 9.81 -4.00
CA ASP A 62 10.82 10.69 -2.96
C ASP A 62 10.57 12.17 -3.24
N GLY A 63 10.72 12.62 -4.49
CA GLY A 63 10.49 14.01 -4.88
C GLY A 63 9.05 14.50 -4.73
N HIS A 64 8.10 13.59 -4.58
CA HIS A 64 6.66 13.88 -4.42
C HIS A 64 6.16 13.61 -3.02
N LEU A 65 6.98 13.00 -2.16
CA LEU A 65 6.73 12.76 -0.76
C LEU A 65 7.40 13.87 0.04
N VAL A 66 6.73 15.00 0.16
CA VAL A 66 7.34 16.25 0.65
C VAL A 66 7.48 16.26 2.16
N SER A 67 6.46 15.82 2.89
CA SER A 67 6.50 15.81 4.36
C SER A 67 7.13 14.50 4.87
N VAL A 68 7.64 14.56 6.11
CA VAL A 68 8.14 13.35 6.79
C VAL A 68 7.05 12.29 6.89
N GLU A 69 5.81 12.70 7.16
CA GLU A 69 4.66 11.81 7.24
C GLU A 69 4.38 11.12 5.89
N ASP A 70 4.46 11.86 4.80
CA ASP A 70 4.26 11.31 3.47
C ASP A 70 5.36 10.31 3.10
N LYS A 71 6.61 10.57 3.48
CA LYS A 71 7.76 9.71 3.19
C LYS A 71 7.68 8.34 3.86
N VAL A 72 6.98 8.24 4.99
CA VAL A 72 6.83 6.97 5.70
C VAL A 72 5.63 6.15 5.24
N LEU A 73 4.74 6.70 4.39
CA LEU A 73 3.53 6.02 3.94
C LEU A 73 3.79 4.62 3.34
N PRO A 74 4.71 4.44 2.38
CA PRO A 74 4.94 3.12 1.81
C PRO A 74 5.37 2.09 2.86
N ARG A 75 6.25 2.49 3.77
CA ARG A 75 6.75 1.60 4.84
C ARG A 75 5.67 1.26 5.85
N ARG A 76 4.79 2.20 6.18
CA ARG A 76 3.65 1.96 7.08
C ARG A 76 2.68 0.96 6.48
N ILE A 77 2.35 1.10 5.21
CA ILE A 77 1.48 0.17 4.49
C ILE A 77 2.10 -1.24 4.48
N ALA A 78 3.37 -1.35 4.14
CA ALA A 78 4.08 -2.62 4.14
C ALA A 78 4.20 -3.25 5.53
N ALA A 79 4.43 -2.44 6.56
CA ALA A 79 4.54 -2.91 7.93
C ALA A 79 3.23 -3.53 8.42
N VAL A 80 2.10 -2.89 8.14
CA VAL A 80 0.78 -3.44 8.50
C VAL A 80 0.51 -4.73 7.74
N PHE A 81 0.82 -4.78 6.45
CA PHE A 81 0.68 -5.99 5.64
C PHE A 81 1.50 -7.15 6.22
N ASN A 82 2.74 -6.91 6.60
CA ASN A 82 3.61 -7.93 7.20
C ASN A 82 3.06 -8.45 8.53
N ARG A 83 2.56 -7.55 9.39
CA ARG A 83 1.95 -7.94 10.67
C ARG A 83 0.76 -8.86 10.48
N VAL A 84 -0.07 -8.56 9.50
CA VAL A 84 -1.25 -9.35 9.17
C VAL A 84 -0.88 -10.69 8.55
N ARG A 85 0.04 -10.68 7.59
CA ARG A 85 0.45 -11.88 6.87
C ARG A 85 1.10 -12.91 7.79
N PHE A 86 1.91 -12.44 8.73
CA PHE A 86 2.62 -13.32 9.68
C PHE A 86 1.86 -13.55 10.98
N GLY A 87 0.64 -13.02 11.10
CA GLY A 87 -0.28 -13.31 12.20
C GLY A 87 0.17 -12.81 13.58
N ALA A 88 1.10 -11.86 13.63
CA ALA A 88 1.69 -11.42 14.89
C ALA A 88 0.80 -10.46 15.70
N GLU A 89 -0.19 -9.83 15.09
CA GLU A 89 -1.04 -8.85 15.76
C GLU A 89 -2.52 -9.07 15.44
N ILE A 90 -3.36 -8.75 16.43
CA ILE A 90 -4.81 -8.70 16.27
C ILE A 90 -5.14 -7.44 15.47
N LEU A 91 -5.80 -7.63 14.32
CA LEU A 91 -6.29 -6.52 13.53
C LEU A 91 -7.46 -5.85 14.22
N THR A 92 -7.30 -4.58 14.56
CA THR A 92 -8.40 -3.76 15.05
C THR A 92 -9.04 -3.00 13.89
N PRO A 93 -10.33 -2.62 14.00
CA PRO A 93 -10.97 -1.76 13.01
C PRO A 93 -10.22 -0.43 12.80
N GLU A 94 -9.60 0.10 13.86
CA GLU A 94 -8.81 1.32 13.81
C GLU A 94 -7.57 1.15 12.92
N LEU A 95 -6.91 -0.01 13.00
CA LEU A 95 -5.75 -0.30 12.18
C LEU A 95 -6.12 -0.41 10.70
N VAL A 96 -7.25 -1.06 10.39
CA VAL A 96 -7.76 -1.16 9.02
C VAL A 96 -8.08 0.23 8.47
N THR A 97 -8.73 1.08 9.26
CA THR A 97 -9.04 2.46 8.88
C THR A 97 -7.77 3.26 8.65
N SER A 98 -6.76 3.10 9.49
CA SER A 98 -5.47 3.75 9.36
C SER A 98 -4.77 3.37 8.05
N VAL A 99 -4.73 2.09 7.71
CA VAL A 99 -4.13 1.61 6.44
C VAL A 99 -4.89 2.14 5.24
N ARG A 100 -6.22 2.13 5.30
CA ARG A 100 -7.06 2.70 4.24
C ARG A 100 -6.73 4.17 4.03
N GLY A 101 -6.59 4.93 5.12
CA GLY A 101 -6.20 6.33 5.08
C GLY A 101 -4.81 6.54 4.46
N ASP A 102 -3.86 5.70 4.82
CA ASP A 102 -2.50 5.77 4.28
C ASP A 102 -2.47 5.49 2.77
N VAL A 103 -3.20 4.47 2.30
CA VAL A 103 -3.29 4.15 0.87
C VAL A 103 -4.00 5.28 0.11
N SER A 104 -5.08 5.82 0.68
CA SER A 104 -5.81 6.95 0.08
C SER A 104 -4.92 8.20 -0.03
N ARG A 105 -4.17 8.52 1.02
CA ARG A 105 -3.23 9.64 1.00
C ARG A 105 -2.14 9.44 -0.04
N PHE A 106 -1.56 8.26 -0.11
CA PHE A 106 -0.56 7.92 -1.11
C PHE A 106 -1.12 8.04 -2.53
N SER A 107 -2.36 7.57 -2.74
CA SER A 107 -3.07 7.72 -4.02
C SER A 107 -3.23 9.19 -4.42
N GLU A 108 -3.60 10.06 -3.49
CA GLU A 108 -3.72 11.50 -3.73
C GLU A 108 -2.39 12.12 -4.13
N LEU A 109 -1.30 11.73 -3.46
CA LEU A 109 0.05 12.23 -3.78
C LEU A 109 0.49 11.82 -5.17
N LEU A 110 0.20 10.58 -5.58
CA LEU A 110 0.53 10.10 -6.92
C LEU A 110 -0.35 10.75 -7.99
N ALA A 111 -1.62 11.01 -7.69
CA ALA A 111 -2.52 11.73 -8.58
C ALA A 111 -2.03 13.18 -8.80
N ALA A 112 -1.57 13.84 -7.76
CA ALA A 112 -0.98 15.18 -7.85
C ALA A 112 0.30 15.17 -8.70
N ARG A 113 1.14 14.14 -8.55
CA ARG A 113 2.32 13.94 -9.39
C ARG A 113 1.96 13.79 -10.86
N GLN A 114 0.93 13.00 -11.16
CA GLN A 114 0.45 12.79 -12.52
C GLN A 114 -0.07 14.10 -13.12
N ALA A 115 -0.86 14.85 -12.38
CA ALA A 115 -1.38 16.15 -12.80
C ALA A 115 -0.25 17.15 -13.08
N ALA A 116 0.77 17.19 -12.22
CA ALA A 116 1.95 18.03 -12.42
C ALA A 116 2.71 17.66 -13.68
N LYS A 117 2.86 16.38 -13.98
CA LYS A 117 3.49 15.90 -15.22
C LYS A 117 2.70 16.31 -16.46
N MET A 118 1.38 16.19 -16.42
CA MET A 118 0.51 16.58 -17.52
C MET A 118 0.56 18.08 -17.76
N THR A 119 0.57 18.90 -16.72
CA THR A 119 0.70 20.34 -16.81
C THR A 119 2.06 20.73 -17.39
N SER A 120 3.12 20.09 -16.93
CA SER A 120 4.48 20.31 -17.44
C SER A 120 4.60 19.95 -18.91
N ALA A 121 3.97 18.85 -19.35
CA ALA A 121 3.98 18.44 -20.75
C ALA A 121 3.17 19.39 -21.64
N SER A 122 2.10 20.01 -21.11
CA SER A 122 1.30 20.99 -21.83
C SER A 122 1.95 22.39 -21.85
N GLU A 123 2.85 22.66 -20.93
CA GLU A 123 3.63 23.90 -20.84
C GLU A 123 4.95 23.85 -21.64
N GLU A 124 5.33 22.71 -22.19
CA GLU A 124 6.43 22.69 -23.16
C GLU A 124 6.09 23.66 -24.29
N PRO A 125 6.87 24.73 -24.44
CA PRO A 125 6.61 25.65 -25.51
C PRO A 125 6.71 24.86 -26.81
N GLU A 126 5.67 24.92 -27.62
CA GLU A 126 5.80 24.54 -29.01
C GLU A 126 7.07 25.17 -29.52
N VAL A 127 8.05 24.36 -29.85
CA VAL A 127 9.20 24.81 -30.57
C VAL A 127 8.65 25.24 -31.89
N GLN A 128 8.37 26.54 -32.02
CA GLN A 128 8.06 27.11 -33.29
C GLN A 128 9.23 26.78 -34.21
N PRO A 129 9.00 26.09 -35.33
CA PRO A 129 10.05 25.92 -36.29
C PRO A 129 10.52 27.31 -36.64
N ALA A 130 11.82 27.54 -36.47
CA ALA A 130 12.46 28.79 -36.85
C ALA A 130 12.07 29.06 -38.30
N THR A 131 11.10 29.93 -38.49
CA THR A 131 10.86 30.50 -39.80
C THR A 131 12.00 31.41 -40.11
N VAL A 132 12.85 30.93 -40.94
CA VAL A 132 13.84 31.77 -41.58
C VAL A 132 13.16 32.68 -42.56
#